data_7e3aa7805c55f32831d3590068178dd7
#
_entry.id   7e3aa7805c55f32831d3590068178dd7
#
_cell.length_a   1.000
_cell.length_b   1.000
_cell.length_c   1.000
_cell.angle_alpha   90.00
_cell.angle_beta   90.00
_cell.angle_gamma   90.00
#
_symmetry.space_group_name_H-M   'P 1'
#
loop_
_entity.id
_entity.type
_entity.pdbx_description
1 polymer ?
#
loop_
_entity_poly.entity_id
_entity_poly.type
_entity_poly.pdbx_seq_one_letter_code
_entity_poly.pdbx_strand_id
1 'polypeptide(L)'
;MSPDALGLATVEMMKSKIRVLIFCFLLIFAASPSFSQPSGMGMRKWRGEYPCWRASDLDLSQEQRKNLELIQQAYFREVQLLRAQLFTRRLELRELFVSPTIKLESIRAKNSEIIELESKQEEKSVEYLIKVRNLLTPEQLQQWCPEQEFPSFRQMMYGTGPMGPMHPRKTYPPPE
;
A
#
# COMPACT_ATOMS: atom_id res chain seq x y z
N MET A 1 -48.15 -18.52 -50.25
CA MET A 1 -47.36 -17.61 -49.39
C MET A 1 -46.31 -18.48 -48.71
N SER A 2 -45.03 -18.34 -49.14
CA SER A 2 -43.92 -19.20 -48.65
C SER A 2 -43.51 -18.82 -47.25
N PRO A 3 -43.36 -19.80 -46.33
CA PRO A 3 -42.98 -19.57 -44.94
C PRO A 3 -41.53 -19.04 -44.75
N ASP A 4 -40.72 -19.09 -45.77
CA ASP A 4 -39.26 -18.80 -45.69
C ASP A 4 -38.94 -17.31 -45.61
N ALA A 5 -39.86 -16.42 -45.98
CA ALA A 5 -39.63 -14.99 -45.98
C ALA A 5 -39.66 -14.33 -44.56
N LEU A 6 -40.41 -14.95 -43.62
CA LEU A 6 -40.49 -14.44 -42.27
C LEU A 6 -39.22 -14.78 -41.43
N GLY A 7 -38.58 -15.91 -41.72
CA GLY A 7 -37.36 -16.34 -41.01
C GLY A 7 -36.13 -15.47 -41.35
N LEU A 8 -36.00 -15.04 -42.62
CA LEU A 8 -34.86 -14.23 -43.04
C LEU A 8 -34.93 -12.80 -42.43
N ALA A 9 -36.11 -12.23 -42.34
CA ALA A 9 -36.28 -10.87 -41.79
C ALA A 9 -35.95 -10.80 -40.30
N THR A 10 -36.28 -11.86 -39.52
CA THR A 10 -35.97 -11.91 -38.09
C THR A 10 -34.47 -12.10 -37.82
N VAL A 11 -33.77 -12.88 -38.63
CA VAL A 11 -32.33 -13.11 -38.53
C VAL A 11 -31.55 -11.84 -38.85
N GLU A 12 -31.93 -11.08 -39.88
CA GLU A 12 -31.27 -9.81 -40.22
C GLU A 12 -31.51 -8.71 -39.16
N MET A 13 -32.69 -8.67 -38.58
CA MET A 13 -32.99 -7.75 -37.49
C MET A 13 -32.22 -8.09 -36.21
N MET A 14 -32.00 -9.36 -35.94
CA MET A 14 -31.21 -9.83 -34.80
C MET A 14 -29.71 -9.51 -34.99
N LYS A 15 -29.16 -9.70 -36.17
CA LYS A 15 -27.79 -9.32 -36.54
C LYS A 15 -27.56 -7.82 -36.42
N SER A 16 -28.51 -7.01 -36.81
CA SER A 16 -28.45 -5.56 -36.69
C SER A 16 -28.40 -5.13 -35.22
N LYS A 17 -29.24 -5.68 -34.35
CA LYS A 17 -29.23 -5.40 -32.89
C LYS A 17 -27.92 -5.83 -32.22
N ILE A 18 -27.38 -6.98 -32.63
CA ILE A 18 -26.08 -7.46 -32.09
C ILE A 18 -24.95 -6.51 -32.52
N ARG A 19 -24.93 -6.02 -33.75
CA ARG A 19 -23.91 -5.04 -34.20
C ARG A 19 -23.99 -3.73 -33.41
N VAL A 20 -25.20 -3.23 -33.16
CA VAL A 20 -25.39 -2.02 -32.36
C VAL A 20 -24.91 -2.23 -30.89
N LEU A 21 -25.22 -3.38 -30.29
CA LEU A 21 -24.76 -3.73 -28.94
C LEU A 21 -23.23 -3.81 -28.85
N ILE A 22 -22.58 -4.43 -29.84
CA ILE A 22 -21.11 -4.51 -29.89
C ILE A 22 -20.51 -3.12 -30.08
N PHE A 23 -21.11 -2.27 -30.90
CA PHE A 23 -20.63 -0.90 -31.11
C PHE A 23 -20.77 -0.04 -29.83
N CYS A 24 -21.90 -0.15 -29.12
CA CYS A 24 -22.09 0.52 -27.83
C CYS A 24 -21.09 0.00 -26.77
N PHE A 25 -20.82 -1.29 -26.75
CA PHE A 25 -19.83 -1.88 -25.82
C PHE A 25 -18.42 -1.38 -26.12
N LEU A 26 -18.02 -1.25 -27.39
CA LEU A 26 -16.74 -0.69 -27.79
C LEU A 26 -16.61 0.80 -27.44
N LEU A 27 -17.70 1.57 -27.55
CA LEU A 27 -17.69 2.98 -27.16
C LEU A 27 -17.55 3.17 -25.64
N ILE A 28 -18.12 2.28 -24.82
CA ILE A 28 -17.99 2.32 -23.37
C ILE A 28 -16.54 2.02 -22.95
N PHE A 29 -15.87 1.10 -23.63
CA PHE A 29 -14.46 0.81 -23.38
C PHE A 29 -13.50 1.90 -23.88
N ALA A 30 -13.85 2.62 -24.95
CA ALA A 30 -13.05 3.74 -25.45
C ALA A 30 -13.14 5.00 -24.56
N ALA A 31 -14.19 5.11 -23.75
CA ALA A 31 -14.38 6.20 -22.79
C ALA A 31 -13.78 5.88 -21.40
N SER A 32 -12.69 5.12 -21.34
CA SER A 32 -11.93 5.01 -20.11
C SER A 32 -11.43 6.41 -19.74
N PRO A 33 -11.91 7.04 -18.65
CA PRO A 33 -11.31 8.28 -18.20
C PRO A 33 -9.87 7.93 -17.89
N SER A 34 -8.93 8.50 -18.64
CA SER A 34 -7.55 8.56 -18.23
C SER A 34 -7.56 9.26 -16.88
N PHE A 35 -7.53 8.51 -15.79
CA PHE A 35 -7.14 9.03 -14.50
C PHE A 35 -5.71 9.50 -14.67
N SER A 36 -5.56 10.73 -15.15
CA SER A 36 -4.33 11.47 -14.99
C SER A 36 -4.16 11.58 -13.47
N GLN A 37 -3.33 10.70 -12.92
CA GLN A 37 -2.80 10.91 -11.58
C GLN A 37 -2.31 12.36 -11.56
N PRO A 38 -2.79 13.19 -10.63
CA PRO A 38 -2.20 14.50 -10.47
C PRO A 38 -0.71 14.26 -10.24
N SER A 39 0.10 14.69 -11.20
CA SER A 39 1.55 14.72 -11.07
C SER A 39 1.81 15.41 -9.75
N GLY A 40 2.19 14.61 -8.73
CA GLY A 40 2.42 15.07 -7.38
C GLY A 40 3.35 16.26 -7.44
N MET A 41 2.81 17.43 -7.12
CA MET A 41 3.56 18.64 -6.95
C MET A 41 4.74 18.35 -6.03
N GLY A 42 5.92 18.44 -6.63
CA GLY A 42 7.10 18.83 -5.90
C GLY A 42 7.44 17.94 -4.70
N MET A 43 7.85 16.70 -4.93
CA MET A 43 8.92 16.17 -4.12
C MET A 43 10.09 17.13 -4.32
N ARG A 44 10.17 18.16 -3.48
CA ARG A 44 11.40 18.92 -3.30
C ARG A 44 12.47 17.87 -3.11
N LYS A 45 13.25 17.71 -4.13
CA LYS A 45 14.49 16.98 -4.20
C LYS A 45 15.39 17.44 -3.06
N TRP A 46 15.21 16.84 -1.89
CA TRP A 46 16.23 16.82 -0.88
C TRP A 46 17.32 15.92 -1.45
N ARG A 47 18.03 16.44 -2.45
CA ARG A 47 19.32 15.93 -2.84
C ARG A 47 20.29 16.33 -1.74
N GLY A 48 20.32 15.54 -0.68
CA GLY A 48 21.57 15.29 -0.01
C GLY A 48 22.51 14.73 -1.10
N GLU A 49 23.70 15.22 -1.16
CA GLU A 49 24.68 15.11 -2.23
C GLU A 49 25.25 13.70 -2.41
N TYR A 50 24.64 12.68 -1.77
CA TYR A 50 25.05 11.28 -1.86
C TYR A 50 23.89 10.43 -2.38
N PRO A 51 24.11 9.65 -3.47
CA PRO A 51 23.13 8.68 -3.93
C PRO A 51 22.89 7.66 -2.82
N CYS A 52 21.64 7.53 -2.45
CA CYS A 52 21.17 6.74 -1.33
C CYS A 52 20.38 5.56 -1.89
N TRP A 53 20.85 4.35 -1.67
CA TRP A 53 20.36 3.14 -2.32
C TRP A 53 19.79 2.14 -1.32
N ARG A 54 18.89 1.28 -1.80
CA ARG A 54 18.50 0.07 -1.09
C ARG A 54 19.62 -0.95 -1.17
N ALA A 55 19.68 -1.88 -0.22
CA ALA A 55 20.67 -2.95 -0.27
C ALA A 55 20.62 -3.77 -1.57
N SER A 56 19.42 -4.00 -2.11
CA SER A 56 19.21 -4.70 -3.39
C SER A 56 19.78 -3.99 -4.61
N ASP A 57 19.97 -2.68 -4.52
CA ASP A 57 20.38 -1.81 -5.64
C ASP A 57 21.90 -1.52 -5.60
N LEU A 58 22.58 -2.00 -4.55
CA LEU A 58 24.03 -1.92 -4.40
C LEU A 58 24.74 -2.98 -5.25
N ASP A 59 26.02 -2.74 -5.57
CA ASP A 59 26.87 -3.73 -6.21
C ASP A 59 27.28 -4.81 -5.19
N LEU A 60 26.44 -5.82 -5.06
CA LEU A 60 26.62 -6.95 -4.15
C LEU A 60 27.34 -8.11 -4.84
N SER A 61 28.24 -8.78 -4.13
CA SER A 61 28.76 -10.07 -4.54
C SER A 61 27.64 -11.12 -4.67
N GLN A 62 27.90 -12.20 -5.40
CA GLN A 62 26.91 -13.29 -5.54
C GLN A 62 26.51 -13.89 -4.19
N GLU A 63 27.46 -14.03 -3.28
CA GLU A 63 27.21 -14.54 -1.92
C GLU A 63 26.38 -13.55 -1.10
N GLN A 64 26.72 -12.26 -1.12
CA GLN A 64 25.92 -11.21 -0.44
C GLN A 64 24.48 -11.17 -0.97
N ARG A 65 24.30 -11.27 -2.28
CA ARG A 65 22.96 -11.27 -2.89
C ARG A 65 22.13 -12.45 -2.42
N LYS A 66 22.71 -13.65 -2.42
CA LYS A 66 22.03 -14.86 -1.90
C LYS A 66 21.65 -14.72 -0.42
N ASN A 67 22.58 -14.19 0.40
CA ASN A 67 22.32 -13.99 1.82
C ASN A 67 21.25 -12.91 2.05
N LEU A 68 21.25 -11.83 1.26
CA LEU A 68 20.22 -10.81 1.30
C LEU A 68 18.81 -11.38 1.00
N GLU A 69 18.70 -12.23 -0.02
CA GLU A 69 17.45 -12.91 -0.36
C GLU A 69 16.94 -13.77 0.80
N LEU A 70 17.82 -14.51 1.47
CA LEU A 70 17.43 -15.32 2.63
C LEU A 70 16.95 -14.45 3.80
N ILE A 71 17.64 -13.33 4.08
CA ILE A 71 17.25 -12.37 5.10
C ILE A 71 15.88 -11.77 4.77
N GLN A 72 15.65 -11.37 3.52
CA GLN A 72 14.37 -10.83 3.06
C GLN A 72 13.24 -11.85 3.18
N GLN A 73 13.44 -13.08 2.74
CA GLN A 73 12.42 -14.14 2.82
C GLN A 73 12.03 -14.43 4.27
N ALA A 74 13.01 -14.52 5.19
CA ALA A 74 12.75 -14.73 6.61
C ALA A 74 11.94 -13.57 7.20
N TYR A 75 12.33 -12.33 6.94
CA TYR A 75 11.63 -11.13 7.38
C TYR A 75 10.18 -11.08 6.86
N PHE A 76 9.98 -11.27 5.56
CA PHE A 76 8.63 -11.22 4.97
C PHE A 76 7.71 -12.27 5.57
N ARG A 77 8.20 -13.49 5.83
CA ARG A 77 7.40 -14.55 6.44
C ARG A 77 6.92 -14.17 7.85
N GLU A 78 7.82 -13.66 8.70
CA GLU A 78 7.50 -13.27 10.06
C GLU A 78 6.54 -12.06 10.09
N VAL A 79 6.79 -11.05 9.27
CA VAL A 79 5.96 -9.84 9.20
C VAL A 79 4.57 -10.11 8.61
N GLN A 80 4.44 -11.03 7.65
CA GLN A 80 3.12 -11.41 7.14
C GLN A 80 2.24 -12.04 8.23
N LEU A 81 2.82 -12.88 9.09
CA LEU A 81 2.11 -13.46 10.22
C LEU A 81 1.64 -12.37 11.21
N LEU A 82 2.54 -11.45 11.58
CA LEU A 82 2.20 -10.33 12.47
C LEU A 82 1.12 -9.41 11.88
N ARG A 83 1.17 -9.13 10.58
CA ARG A 83 0.14 -8.35 9.87
C ARG A 83 -1.22 -9.02 9.90
N ALA A 84 -1.28 -10.33 9.72
CA ALA A 84 -2.53 -11.08 9.80
C ALA A 84 -3.12 -11.03 11.23
N GLN A 85 -2.28 -11.18 12.26
CA GLN A 85 -2.70 -11.03 13.65
C GLN A 85 -3.19 -9.61 13.95
N LEU A 86 -2.46 -8.58 13.53
CA LEU A 86 -2.87 -7.17 13.67
C LEU A 86 -4.21 -6.89 13.01
N PHE A 87 -4.41 -7.39 11.80
CA PHE A 87 -5.68 -7.24 11.09
C PHE A 87 -6.84 -7.83 11.91
N THR A 88 -6.68 -9.06 12.41
CA THR A 88 -7.70 -9.72 13.23
C THR A 88 -7.99 -8.92 14.51
N ARG A 89 -6.95 -8.49 15.25
CA ARG A 89 -7.13 -7.73 16.49
C ARG A 89 -7.80 -6.37 16.28
N ARG A 90 -7.53 -5.72 15.15
CA ARG A 90 -8.19 -4.46 14.79
C ARG A 90 -9.68 -4.67 14.46
N LEU A 91 -10.04 -5.80 13.81
CA LEU A 91 -11.46 -6.15 13.60
C LEU A 91 -12.16 -6.41 14.92
N GLU A 92 -11.55 -7.21 15.82
CA GLU A 92 -12.09 -7.46 17.17
C GLU A 92 -12.28 -6.16 17.95
N LEU A 93 -11.31 -5.25 17.90
CA LEU A 93 -11.41 -3.94 18.54
C LEU A 93 -12.59 -3.13 17.97
N ARG A 94 -12.78 -3.15 16.65
CA ARG A 94 -13.93 -2.49 16.01
C ARG A 94 -15.27 -3.04 16.50
N GLU A 95 -15.37 -4.36 16.64
CA GLU A 95 -16.60 -5.02 17.18
C GLU A 95 -16.86 -4.59 18.60
N LEU A 96 -15.83 -4.48 19.45
CA LEU A 96 -15.96 -3.99 20.81
C LEU A 96 -16.51 -2.55 20.87
N PHE A 97 -16.07 -1.67 19.97
CA PHE A 97 -16.55 -0.28 19.94
C PHE A 97 -18.03 -0.13 19.58
N VAL A 98 -18.58 -1.03 18.78
CA VAL A 98 -20.00 -0.95 18.37
C VAL A 98 -20.94 -1.73 19.28
N SER A 99 -20.41 -2.48 20.24
CA SER A 99 -21.21 -3.26 21.20
C SER A 99 -21.69 -2.39 22.37
N PRO A 100 -23.00 -2.29 22.60
CA PRO A 100 -23.57 -1.39 23.63
C PRO A 100 -23.31 -1.86 25.07
N THR A 101 -22.92 -3.12 25.29
CA THR A 101 -22.80 -3.73 26.63
C THR A 101 -21.35 -3.95 27.07
N ILE A 102 -20.39 -3.55 26.25
CA ILE A 102 -18.97 -3.80 26.50
C ILE A 102 -18.41 -2.86 27.58
N LYS A 103 -17.56 -3.42 28.43
CA LYS A 103 -16.81 -2.65 29.44
C LYS A 103 -15.61 -1.94 28.77
N LEU A 104 -15.34 -0.71 29.21
CA LEU A 104 -14.22 0.09 28.70
C LEU A 104 -12.86 -0.61 28.86
N GLU A 105 -12.71 -1.41 29.93
CA GLU A 105 -11.49 -2.19 30.19
C GLU A 105 -11.19 -3.20 29.07
N SER A 106 -12.23 -3.82 28.48
CA SER A 106 -12.06 -4.77 27.37
C SER A 106 -11.52 -4.09 26.12
N ILE A 107 -11.98 -2.85 25.85
CA ILE A 107 -11.49 -2.03 24.74
C ILE A 107 -10.02 -1.67 24.97
N ARG A 108 -9.65 -1.24 26.17
CA ARG A 108 -8.27 -0.91 26.54
C ARG A 108 -7.35 -2.12 26.43
N ALA A 109 -7.77 -3.29 26.95
CA ALA A 109 -7.02 -4.52 26.85
C ALA A 109 -6.73 -4.92 25.40
N LYS A 110 -7.77 -4.85 24.53
CA LYS A 110 -7.63 -5.15 23.10
C LYS A 110 -6.68 -4.17 22.41
N ASN A 111 -6.74 -2.88 22.73
CA ASN A 111 -5.81 -1.89 22.22
C ASN A 111 -4.37 -2.17 22.65
N SER A 112 -4.15 -2.61 23.88
CA SER A 112 -2.80 -2.99 24.37
C SER A 112 -2.23 -4.19 23.60
N GLU A 113 -3.06 -5.20 23.25
CA GLU A 113 -2.65 -6.32 22.39
C GLU A 113 -2.19 -5.84 21.01
N ILE A 114 -2.89 -4.85 20.44
CA ILE A 114 -2.53 -4.27 19.13
C ILE A 114 -1.19 -3.55 19.23
N ILE A 115 -0.98 -2.72 20.24
CA ILE A 115 0.27 -1.98 20.45
C ILE A 115 1.45 -2.96 20.61
N GLU A 116 1.27 -4.06 21.33
CA GLU A 116 2.30 -5.10 21.49
C GLU A 116 2.67 -5.74 20.14
N LEU A 117 1.68 -6.07 19.31
CA LEU A 117 1.92 -6.63 17.98
C LEU A 117 2.59 -5.63 17.03
N GLU A 118 2.23 -4.35 17.11
CA GLU A 118 2.88 -3.28 16.35
C GLU A 118 4.34 -3.13 16.76
N SER A 119 4.62 -3.15 18.07
CA SER A 119 5.99 -3.11 18.59
C SER A 119 6.83 -4.32 18.13
N LYS A 120 6.26 -5.52 18.12
CA LYS A 120 6.93 -6.71 17.58
C LYS A 120 7.23 -6.59 16.09
N GLN A 121 6.30 -6.01 15.30
CA GLN A 121 6.54 -5.80 13.88
C GLN A 121 7.68 -4.81 13.64
N GLU A 122 7.77 -3.77 14.45
CA GLU A 122 8.84 -2.78 14.40
C GLU A 122 10.19 -3.39 14.78
N GLU A 123 10.24 -4.17 15.85
CA GLU A 123 11.43 -4.93 16.28
C GLU A 123 11.96 -5.82 15.14
N LYS A 124 11.07 -6.53 14.42
CA LYS A 124 11.46 -7.33 13.25
C LYS A 124 12.03 -6.50 12.11
N SER A 125 11.54 -5.29 11.91
CA SER A 125 12.09 -4.37 10.93
C SER A 125 13.50 -3.92 11.29
N VAL A 126 13.75 -3.62 12.57
CA VAL A 126 15.09 -3.28 13.07
C VAL A 126 16.05 -4.46 12.96
N GLU A 127 15.62 -5.67 13.35
CA GLU A 127 16.41 -6.90 13.19
C GLU A 127 16.84 -7.14 11.74
N TYR A 128 15.92 -6.93 10.80
CA TYR A 128 16.22 -7.01 9.37
C TYR A 128 17.33 -6.01 8.98
N LEU A 129 17.19 -4.75 9.37
CA LEU A 129 18.19 -3.72 9.06
C LEU A 129 19.57 -4.04 9.66
N ILE A 130 19.61 -4.59 10.87
CA ILE A 130 20.86 -5.04 11.50
C ILE A 130 21.50 -6.17 10.67
N LYS A 131 20.71 -7.16 10.22
CA LYS A 131 21.21 -8.26 9.40
C LYS A 131 21.74 -7.76 8.06
N VAL A 132 21.01 -6.85 7.39
CA VAL A 132 21.46 -6.22 6.15
C VAL A 132 22.76 -5.43 6.36
N ARG A 133 22.82 -4.61 7.42
CA ARG A 133 24.01 -3.85 7.79
C ARG A 133 25.24 -4.73 7.95
N ASN A 134 25.08 -5.88 8.59
CA ASN A 134 26.19 -6.82 8.85
C ASN A 134 26.63 -7.58 7.58
N LEU A 135 25.81 -7.58 6.53
CA LEU A 135 26.13 -8.18 5.24
C LEU A 135 26.97 -7.26 4.34
N LEU A 136 26.85 -5.93 4.53
CA LEU A 136 27.46 -4.92 3.68
C LEU A 136 28.90 -4.60 4.10
N THR A 137 29.74 -4.28 3.10
CA THR A 137 31.09 -3.75 3.34
C THR A 137 31.03 -2.29 3.82
N PRO A 138 32.12 -1.74 4.40
CA PRO A 138 32.15 -0.32 4.80
C PRO A 138 31.84 0.64 3.66
N GLU A 139 32.26 0.35 2.44
CA GLU A 139 32.04 1.16 1.24
C GLU A 139 30.56 1.10 0.81
N GLN A 140 29.96 -0.10 0.86
CA GLN A 140 28.54 -0.29 0.56
C GLN A 140 27.65 0.38 1.62
N LEU A 141 28.06 0.39 2.91
CA LEU A 141 27.34 1.06 3.98
C LEU A 141 27.26 2.58 3.78
N GLN A 142 28.25 3.22 3.17
CA GLN A 142 28.22 4.65 2.86
C GLN A 142 27.19 5.00 1.79
N GLN A 143 26.79 4.04 0.97
CA GLN A 143 25.80 4.20 -0.09
C GLN A 143 24.42 3.68 0.31
N TRP A 144 24.35 2.90 1.38
CA TRP A 144 23.11 2.28 1.83
C TRP A 144 22.24 3.25 2.64
N CYS A 145 20.94 3.22 2.36
CA CYS A 145 19.92 3.97 3.09
C CYS A 145 18.89 3.06 3.73
N PRO A 146 18.94 2.86 5.05
CA PRO A 146 17.94 2.09 5.78
C PRO A 146 16.51 2.58 5.55
N GLU A 147 16.31 3.88 5.35
CA GLU A 147 15.02 4.51 5.10
C GLU A 147 14.40 4.11 3.75
N GLN A 148 15.21 3.62 2.83
CA GLN A 148 14.75 3.13 1.53
C GLN A 148 14.28 1.67 1.61
N GLU A 149 14.70 0.91 2.61
CA GLU A 149 14.28 -0.48 2.78
C GLU A 149 12.79 -0.59 3.09
N PHE A 150 12.30 0.30 3.96
CA PHE A 150 10.89 0.33 4.35
C PHE A 150 10.33 1.75 4.34
N PRO A 151 9.21 2.00 3.67
CA PRO A 151 8.51 3.27 3.77
C PRO A 151 8.09 3.64 5.20
N SER A 152 7.76 2.62 6.02
CA SER A 152 7.41 2.78 7.44
C SER A 152 8.58 3.23 8.31
N PHE A 153 9.81 2.78 8.00
CA PHE A 153 11.00 3.18 8.75
C PHE A 153 11.30 4.67 8.61
N ARG A 154 11.05 5.22 7.43
CA ARG A 154 11.15 6.67 7.21
C ARG A 154 10.17 7.46 8.10
N GLN A 155 8.97 6.94 8.28
CA GLN A 155 7.98 7.53 9.20
C GLN A 155 8.45 7.50 10.65
N MET A 156 9.07 6.41 11.08
CA MET A 156 9.60 6.22 12.43
C MET A 156 10.73 7.20 12.74
N MET A 157 11.69 7.36 11.83
CA MET A 157 12.87 8.21 12.04
C MET A 157 12.56 9.71 11.97
N TYR A 158 11.60 10.11 11.14
CA TYR A 158 11.29 11.53 10.89
C TYR A 158 9.94 11.99 11.46
N GLY A 159 9.25 11.12 12.21
CA GLY A 159 7.91 11.38 12.74
C GLY A 159 6.83 11.35 11.66
N THR A 160 5.64 10.95 12.03
CA THR A 160 4.46 10.93 11.18
C THR A 160 3.84 12.33 11.06
N GLY A 161 4.63 13.33 10.77
CA GLY A 161 4.07 14.60 10.40
C GLY A 161 3.94 14.67 8.88
N PRO A 162 2.79 14.40 8.25
CA PRO A 162 2.44 15.26 7.19
C PRO A 162 2.12 16.61 7.86
N MET A 163 3.11 17.46 8.05
CA MET A 163 2.82 18.90 7.99
C MET A 163 2.39 19.16 6.54
N GLY A 164 1.21 18.62 6.20
CA GLY A 164 0.43 19.17 5.14
C GLY A 164 0.28 20.66 5.48
N PRO A 165 0.29 21.55 4.47
CA PRO A 165 0.07 22.95 4.72
C PRO A 165 -1.16 23.05 5.61
N MET A 166 -1.03 23.67 6.79
CA MET A 166 -2.17 23.99 7.64
C MET A 166 -3.14 24.72 6.73
N HIS A 167 -4.19 24.03 6.30
CA HIS A 167 -5.31 24.71 5.68
C HIS A 167 -5.78 25.71 6.70
N PRO A 168 -5.80 27.01 6.38
CA PRO A 168 -6.32 28.02 7.31
C PRO A 168 -7.72 27.54 7.70
N ARG A 169 -7.93 27.38 9.01
CA ARG A 169 -9.23 27.01 9.57
C ARG A 169 -10.25 27.95 8.93
N LYS A 170 -11.16 27.41 8.14
CA LYS A 170 -12.33 28.16 7.70
C LYS A 170 -13.05 28.62 8.97
N THR A 171 -12.91 29.89 9.31
CA THR A 171 -13.72 30.51 10.33
C THR A 171 -15.17 30.49 9.81
N TYR A 172 -15.97 29.59 10.33
CA TYR A 172 -17.42 29.66 10.13
C TYR A 172 -17.92 30.94 10.82
N PRO A 173 -18.71 31.78 10.15
CA PRO A 173 -19.37 32.90 10.81
C PRO A 173 -20.31 32.33 11.91
N PRO A 174 -20.50 33.05 13.03
CA PRO A 174 -21.44 32.64 14.06
C PRO A 174 -22.84 32.55 13.46
N PRO A 175 -23.70 31.63 13.93
CA PRO A 175 -25.09 31.57 13.54
C PRO A 175 -25.79 32.85 14.00
N GLU A 176 -26.61 33.46 13.10
CA GLU A 176 -27.52 34.57 13.41
C GLU A 176 -28.68 34.10 14.30
#